data_4743b3d3dab7368b8da8219ae20358b5
#
_entry.id   4743b3d3dab7368b8da8219ae20358b5
#
_cell.length_a   1.000
_cell.length_b   1.000
_cell.length_c   1.000
_cell.angle_alpha   90.00
_cell.angle_beta   90.00
_cell.angle_gamma   90.00
#
_symmetry.space_group_name_H-M   'P 1'
#
loop_
_entity.id
_entity.type
_entity.pdbx_description
1 polymer ?
#
loop_
_entity_poly.entity_id
_entity_poly.type
_entity_poly.pdbx_seq_one_letter_code
_entity_poly.pdbx_strand_id
1 'polypeptide(L)'
;NSKTQRPGTCNTLDTVLVHRAMAAKFLPHMATRLAAKNVELRADADAFAILQDAPSEAHVLPAGPDDFDQEWLALILGVRIVDTLEEAIDHIQEHSLEHTDGILTNNWHNAMRFVNEVNSAAVFVNASTRFNDGGQFGLGAEVAVSTQKLHARGPMGLEQLTTYKWVGLGDWHVRP
;
A
#
# COMPACT_ATOMS: atom_id res chain seq x y z
N ASN A 1 4.80 -3.61 -11.07
CA ASN A 1 3.33 -3.65 -11.24
C ASN A 1 2.66 -2.61 -10.36
N SER A 2 2.88 -2.61 -9.04
CA SER A 2 2.21 -1.70 -8.10
C SER A 2 2.39 -0.21 -8.42
N LYS A 3 3.53 0.21 -8.99
CA LYS A 3 3.77 1.61 -9.35
C LYS A 3 3.39 1.98 -10.78
N THR A 4 3.68 1.11 -11.75
CA THR A 4 3.69 1.52 -13.15
C THR A 4 2.48 1.07 -13.97
N GLN A 5 1.60 0.23 -13.43
CA GLN A 5 0.42 -0.25 -14.15
C GLN A 5 -0.58 0.89 -14.40
N ARG A 6 -0.84 1.70 -13.38
CA ARG A 6 -1.74 2.85 -13.46
C ARG A 6 -1.38 3.85 -12.36
N PRO A 7 -0.45 4.78 -12.61
CA PRO A 7 0.16 5.60 -11.55
C PRO A 7 -0.79 6.58 -10.85
N GLY A 8 -1.87 7.00 -11.50
CA GLY A 8 -2.84 7.96 -10.96
C GLY A 8 -4.01 7.31 -10.21
N THR A 9 -3.83 6.14 -9.57
CA THR A 9 -4.89 5.49 -8.78
C THR A 9 -4.49 5.31 -7.32
N CYS A 10 -5.47 5.38 -6.43
CA CYS A 10 -5.31 5.35 -4.97
C CYS A 10 -4.61 4.10 -4.39
N ASN A 11 -4.58 2.98 -5.12
CA ASN A 11 -3.88 1.75 -4.72
C ASN A 11 -2.50 1.62 -5.38
N THR A 12 -2.00 2.70 -6.00
CA THR A 12 -0.64 2.76 -6.54
C THR A 12 0.37 2.88 -5.41
N LEU A 13 1.51 2.21 -5.56
CA LEU A 13 2.58 2.27 -4.58
C LEU A 13 3.21 3.67 -4.55
N ASP A 14 3.18 4.34 -3.41
CA ASP A 14 3.77 5.66 -3.21
C ASP A 14 5.13 5.59 -2.50
N THR A 15 5.31 4.64 -1.59
CA THR A 15 6.56 4.42 -0.87
C THR A 15 6.94 2.95 -0.84
N VAL A 16 8.22 2.65 -0.99
CA VAL A 16 8.79 1.32 -0.75
C VAL A 16 9.81 1.37 0.37
N LEU A 17 9.58 0.53 1.39
CA LEU A 17 10.51 0.32 2.49
C LEU A 17 11.34 -0.92 2.19
N VAL A 18 12.66 -0.80 2.25
CA VAL A 18 13.58 -1.88 1.91
C VAL A 18 14.46 -2.23 3.11
N HIS A 19 14.38 -3.47 3.57
CA HIS A 19 15.24 -3.93 4.66
C HIS A 19 16.71 -3.81 4.29
N ARG A 20 17.54 -3.26 5.18
CA ARG A 20 18.97 -2.95 4.97
C ARG A 20 19.76 -4.13 4.38
N ALA A 21 19.52 -5.34 4.87
CA ALA A 21 20.20 -6.53 4.36
C ALA A 21 19.94 -6.82 2.88
N MET A 22 18.85 -6.28 2.32
CA MET A 22 18.49 -6.45 0.91
C MET A 22 18.84 -5.23 0.04
N ALA A 23 19.07 -4.08 0.65
CA ALA A 23 19.17 -2.79 -0.03
C ALA A 23 20.23 -2.78 -1.14
N ALA A 24 21.46 -3.17 -0.83
CA ALA A 24 22.56 -3.17 -1.80
C ALA A 24 22.31 -4.07 -3.02
N LYS A 25 21.56 -5.14 -2.86
CA LYS A 25 21.20 -6.06 -3.96
C LYS A 25 19.95 -5.62 -4.71
N PHE A 26 18.94 -5.19 -3.98
CA PHE A 26 17.61 -4.94 -4.52
C PHE A 26 17.48 -3.57 -5.18
N LEU A 27 17.98 -2.51 -4.54
CA LEU A 27 17.76 -1.15 -4.99
C LEU A 27 18.31 -0.85 -6.39
N PRO A 28 19.55 -1.25 -6.77
CA PRO A 28 20.05 -1.01 -8.13
C PRO A 28 19.22 -1.74 -9.19
N HIS A 29 18.78 -2.96 -8.88
CA HIS A 29 17.95 -3.74 -9.79
C HIS A 29 16.55 -3.12 -9.96
N MET A 30 15.94 -2.68 -8.87
CA MET A 30 14.67 -1.96 -8.88
C MET A 30 14.78 -0.66 -9.69
N ALA A 31 15.80 0.15 -9.43
CA ALA A 31 16.03 1.42 -10.11
C ALA A 31 16.16 1.25 -11.62
N THR A 32 16.95 0.28 -12.08
CA THR A 32 17.08 -0.03 -13.51
C THR A 32 15.74 -0.35 -14.16
N ARG A 33 14.91 -1.16 -13.49
CA ARG A 33 13.58 -1.52 -14.03
C ARG A 33 12.58 -0.36 -14.01
N LEU A 34 12.67 0.52 -13.03
CA LEU A 34 11.80 1.68 -12.90
C LEU A 34 12.23 2.83 -13.83
N ALA A 35 13.54 3.00 -14.07
CA ALA A 35 14.06 3.93 -15.07
C ALA A 35 13.47 3.66 -16.47
N ALA A 36 13.38 2.40 -16.88
CA ALA A 36 12.75 1.98 -18.15
C ALA A 36 11.24 2.37 -18.24
N LYS A 37 10.64 2.83 -17.15
CA LYS A 37 9.25 3.30 -17.04
C LYS A 37 9.15 4.78 -16.67
N ASN A 38 10.28 5.51 -16.69
CA ASN A 38 10.38 6.92 -16.34
C ASN A 38 9.87 7.24 -14.91
N VAL A 39 10.11 6.33 -13.96
CA VAL A 39 9.76 6.57 -12.55
C VAL A 39 10.89 7.35 -11.89
N GLU A 40 10.56 8.50 -11.30
CA GLU A 40 11.44 9.24 -10.41
C GLU A 40 11.49 8.59 -9.02
N LEU A 41 12.66 8.50 -8.42
CA LEU A 41 12.87 7.94 -7.09
C LEU A 41 13.22 9.06 -6.10
N ARG A 42 12.48 9.17 -5.00
CA ARG A 42 12.73 10.04 -3.86
C ARG A 42 13.32 9.20 -2.73
N ALA A 43 14.62 9.23 -2.58
CA ALA A 43 15.35 8.31 -1.73
C ALA A 43 15.80 8.98 -0.42
N ASP A 44 15.64 8.28 0.72
CA ASP A 44 16.28 8.69 1.96
C ASP A 44 17.81 8.68 1.81
N ALA A 45 18.55 9.18 2.80
CA ALA A 45 19.99 9.35 2.70
C ALA A 45 20.73 8.02 2.43
N ASP A 46 20.29 6.93 3.06
CA ASP A 46 20.91 5.61 2.94
C ASP A 46 20.60 4.97 1.56
N ALA A 47 19.36 5.07 1.11
CA ALA A 47 18.96 4.59 -0.22
C ALA A 47 19.59 5.43 -1.33
N PHE A 48 19.68 6.75 -1.15
CA PHE A 48 20.32 7.66 -2.09
C PHE A 48 21.80 7.33 -2.27
N ALA A 49 22.52 7.06 -1.18
CA ALA A 49 23.93 6.67 -1.23
C ALA A 49 24.19 5.40 -2.04
N ILE A 50 23.25 4.45 -2.05
CA ILE A 50 23.32 3.24 -2.87
C ILE A 50 22.95 3.53 -4.32
N LEU A 51 21.91 4.34 -4.53
CA LEU A 51 21.31 4.56 -5.83
C LEU A 51 22.08 5.54 -6.71
N GLN A 52 22.80 6.50 -6.12
CA GLN A 52 23.63 7.46 -6.90
C GLN A 52 24.76 6.78 -7.67
N ASP A 53 25.28 5.67 -7.18
CA ASP A 53 26.34 4.89 -7.80
C ASP A 53 25.80 3.75 -8.68
N ALA A 54 24.49 3.56 -8.73
CA ALA A 54 23.88 2.54 -9.57
C ALA A 54 24.02 2.90 -11.05
N PRO A 55 24.49 1.99 -11.91
CA PRO A 55 24.60 2.22 -13.36
C PRO A 55 23.22 2.20 -13.98
N SER A 56 22.44 3.24 -13.77
CA SER A 56 21.09 3.33 -14.30
C SER A 56 20.81 4.75 -14.80
N GLU A 57 19.94 4.86 -15.79
CA GLU A 57 19.34 6.12 -16.22
C GLU A 57 18.22 6.56 -15.26
N ALA A 58 18.20 6.01 -14.03
CA ALA A 58 17.16 6.32 -13.06
C ALA A 58 17.30 7.77 -12.59
N HIS A 59 16.18 8.48 -12.61
CA HIS A 59 16.10 9.80 -12.02
C HIS A 59 15.94 9.62 -10.50
N VAL A 60 17.04 9.80 -9.77
CA VAL A 60 17.09 9.63 -8.31
C VAL A 60 17.38 10.98 -7.67
N LEU A 61 16.51 11.40 -6.76
CA LEU A 61 16.65 12.63 -5.99
C LEU A 61 16.63 12.30 -4.48
N PRO A 62 17.29 13.11 -3.65
CA PRO A 62 17.10 13.01 -2.20
C PRO A 62 15.64 13.27 -1.84
N ALA A 63 15.09 12.49 -0.92
CA ALA A 63 13.77 12.72 -0.38
C ALA A 63 13.71 14.03 0.41
N GLY A 64 12.67 14.81 0.18
CA GLY A 64 12.31 15.97 0.99
C GLY A 64 11.64 15.56 2.31
N PRO A 65 11.41 16.52 3.22
CA PRO A 65 10.85 16.24 4.54
C PRO A 65 9.44 15.64 4.49
N ASP A 66 8.64 15.99 3.49
CA ASP A 66 7.23 15.59 3.39
C ASP A 66 7.02 14.53 2.29
N ASP A 67 8.07 14.00 1.67
CA ASP A 67 7.96 13.11 0.51
C ASP A 67 7.36 11.73 0.86
N PHE A 68 7.41 11.33 2.11
CA PHE A 68 6.80 10.08 2.58
C PHE A 68 5.33 10.22 2.99
N ASP A 69 4.82 11.46 3.09
CA ASP A 69 3.41 11.77 3.38
C ASP A 69 2.59 12.04 2.12
N GLN A 70 3.18 11.84 0.93
CA GLN A 70 2.54 12.17 -0.34
C GLN A 70 1.81 10.99 -0.97
N GLU A 71 0.59 11.22 -1.42
CA GLU A 71 -0.03 10.44 -2.48
C GLU A 71 0.40 11.06 -3.82
N TRP A 72 1.37 10.43 -4.48
CA TRP A 72 2.02 11.03 -5.65
C TRP A 72 1.11 11.15 -6.87
N LEU A 73 0.21 10.20 -7.08
CA LEU A 73 -0.64 10.10 -8.30
C LEU A 73 0.14 10.24 -9.61
N ALA A 74 1.43 10.00 -9.57
CA ALA A 74 2.40 10.20 -10.64
C ALA A 74 3.46 9.09 -10.64
N LEU A 75 4.34 9.07 -11.62
CA LEU A 75 5.49 8.16 -11.70
C LEU A 75 6.63 8.63 -10.79
N ILE A 76 6.32 8.80 -9.51
CA ILE A 76 7.27 9.13 -8.43
C ILE A 76 7.13 8.09 -7.34
N LEU A 77 8.24 7.62 -6.77
CA LEU A 77 8.28 6.59 -5.73
C LEU A 77 9.22 6.99 -4.61
N GLY A 78 8.71 7.07 -3.39
CA GLY A 78 9.51 7.18 -2.17
C GLY A 78 10.27 5.88 -1.91
N VAL A 79 11.53 5.98 -1.51
CA VAL A 79 12.41 4.84 -1.21
C VAL A 79 13.10 5.07 0.12
N ARG A 80 12.86 4.21 1.09
CA ARG A 80 13.50 4.27 2.41
C ARG A 80 14.09 2.93 2.81
N ILE A 81 15.27 2.96 3.44
CA ILE A 81 15.87 1.79 4.06
C ILE A 81 15.44 1.71 5.52
N VAL A 82 15.07 0.50 5.96
CA VAL A 82 14.70 0.20 7.33
C VAL A 82 15.54 -0.97 7.85
N ASP A 83 15.82 -0.99 9.15
CA ASP A 83 16.63 -2.03 9.78
C ASP A 83 15.81 -3.19 10.33
N THR A 84 14.55 -2.94 10.69
CA THR A 84 13.69 -3.93 11.33
C THR A 84 12.27 -3.87 10.78
N LEU A 85 11.48 -4.90 11.11
CA LEU A 85 10.04 -4.91 10.83
C LEU A 85 9.31 -3.85 11.65
N GLU A 86 9.74 -3.63 12.89
CA GLU A 86 9.21 -2.58 13.77
C GLU A 86 9.32 -1.21 13.09
N GLU A 87 10.51 -0.85 12.65
CA GLU A 87 10.75 0.43 11.99
C GLU A 87 9.89 0.59 10.73
N ALA A 88 9.67 -0.49 9.98
CA ALA A 88 8.76 -0.45 8.82
C ALA A 88 7.32 -0.22 9.24
N ILE A 89 6.86 -0.87 10.30
CA ILE A 89 5.49 -0.71 10.83
C ILE A 89 5.29 0.69 11.40
N ASP A 90 6.25 1.20 12.17
CA ASP A 90 6.22 2.55 12.73
C ASP A 90 6.14 3.60 11.62
N HIS A 91 6.96 3.45 10.58
CA HIS A 91 6.93 4.33 9.41
C HIS A 91 5.55 4.30 8.69
N ILE A 92 4.98 3.12 8.51
CA ILE A 92 3.64 2.99 7.91
C ILE A 92 2.58 3.66 8.80
N GLN A 93 2.65 3.48 10.11
CA GLN A 93 1.70 4.12 11.05
C GLN A 93 1.81 5.64 11.07
N GLU A 94 3.01 6.19 10.84
CA GLU A 94 3.25 7.63 10.81
C GLU A 94 2.87 8.27 9.48
N HIS A 95 3.17 7.61 8.35
CA HIS A 95 3.14 8.22 7.02
C HIS A 95 2.06 7.65 6.08
N SER A 96 1.51 6.45 6.33
CA SER A 96 0.51 5.86 5.45
C SER A 96 -0.85 6.56 5.58
N LEU A 97 -1.53 6.72 4.44
CA LEU A 97 -2.93 7.16 4.39
C LEU A 97 -3.92 6.05 4.80
N GLU A 98 -3.43 4.93 5.32
CA GLU A 98 -4.21 3.77 5.78
C GLU A 98 -5.10 3.15 4.68
N HIS A 99 -4.75 3.35 3.43
CA HIS A 99 -5.51 2.84 2.30
C HIS A 99 -5.10 1.41 1.94
N THR A 100 -3.83 1.20 1.58
CA THR A 100 -3.33 -0.09 1.10
C THR A 100 -1.85 -0.24 1.42
N ASP A 101 -1.53 -1.21 2.25
CA ASP A 101 -0.15 -1.54 2.59
C ASP A 101 0.14 -3.01 2.37
N GLY A 102 1.41 -3.37 2.22
CA GLY A 102 1.78 -4.76 1.98
C GLY A 102 3.21 -5.10 2.35
N ILE A 103 3.43 -6.36 2.64
CA ILE A 103 4.74 -6.92 2.95
C ILE A 103 5.11 -8.01 1.94
N LEU A 104 6.39 -8.01 1.52
CA LEU A 104 6.99 -9.11 0.76
C LEU A 104 7.95 -9.86 1.66
N THR A 105 7.61 -11.07 2.06
CA THR A 105 8.40 -11.89 2.98
C THR A 105 8.14 -13.38 2.82
N ASN A 106 9.18 -14.19 3.06
CA ASN A 106 9.04 -15.64 3.19
C ASN A 106 8.89 -16.08 4.67
N ASN A 107 8.99 -15.14 5.62
CA ASN A 107 8.82 -15.41 7.04
C ASN A 107 7.36 -15.23 7.43
N TRP A 108 6.66 -16.34 7.70
CA TRP A 108 5.24 -16.33 8.08
C TRP A 108 4.96 -15.58 9.38
N HIS A 109 5.87 -15.66 10.34
CA HIS A 109 5.72 -14.90 11.60
C HIS A 109 5.72 -13.39 11.34
N ASN A 110 6.67 -12.90 10.53
CA ASN A 110 6.73 -11.50 10.15
C ASN A 110 5.49 -11.07 9.33
N ALA A 111 5.01 -11.94 8.43
CA ALA A 111 3.81 -11.68 7.67
C ALA A 111 2.58 -11.49 8.57
N MET A 112 2.37 -12.41 9.51
CA MET A 112 1.23 -12.34 10.44
C MET A 112 1.35 -11.19 11.42
N ARG A 113 2.56 -10.88 11.87
CA ARG A 113 2.81 -9.71 12.70
C ARG A 113 2.46 -8.42 11.96
N PHE A 114 2.92 -8.28 10.71
CA PHE A 114 2.59 -7.14 9.86
C PHE A 114 1.07 -6.97 9.66
N VAL A 115 0.37 -8.06 9.33
CA VAL A 115 -1.10 -8.05 9.14
C VAL A 115 -1.85 -7.62 10.40
N ASN A 116 -1.35 -7.98 11.59
CA ASN A 116 -2.01 -7.64 12.85
C ASN A 116 -1.70 -6.22 13.34
N GLU A 117 -0.53 -5.68 13.02
CA GLU A 117 -0.07 -4.38 13.52
C GLU A 117 -0.34 -3.23 12.55
N VAL A 118 -0.41 -3.48 11.23
CA VAL A 118 -0.75 -2.47 10.21
C VAL A 118 -2.27 -2.41 10.05
N ASN A 119 -2.85 -1.24 10.29
CA ASN A 119 -4.30 -1.05 10.33
C ASN A 119 -4.85 -0.33 9.08
N SER A 120 -4.29 -0.60 7.92
CA SER A 120 -4.80 -0.08 6.65
C SER A 120 -6.08 -0.79 6.20
N ALA A 121 -6.86 -0.14 5.33
CA ALA A 121 -8.12 -0.70 4.85
C ALA A 121 -7.94 -2.02 4.08
N ALA A 122 -6.78 -2.19 3.42
CA ALA A 122 -6.35 -3.45 2.84
C ALA A 122 -4.87 -3.70 3.15
N VAL A 123 -4.56 -4.91 3.61
CA VAL A 123 -3.19 -5.35 3.92
C VAL A 123 -2.88 -6.60 3.13
N PHE A 124 -1.78 -6.57 2.38
CA PHE A 124 -1.37 -7.67 1.50
C PHE A 124 -0.08 -8.33 1.95
N VAL A 125 -0.02 -9.64 1.78
CA VAL A 125 1.21 -10.43 1.93
C VAL A 125 1.55 -11.02 0.58
N ASN A 126 2.77 -10.71 0.08
CA ASN A 126 3.31 -11.23 -1.18
C ASN A 126 2.40 -10.99 -2.41
N ALA A 127 1.68 -9.88 -2.41
CA ALA A 127 0.81 -9.49 -3.51
C ALA A 127 0.95 -7.98 -3.82
N SER A 128 0.53 -7.60 -5.01
CA SER A 128 0.51 -6.20 -5.44
C SER A 128 -0.62 -5.43 -4.74
N THR A 129 -0.35 -4.20 -4.34
CA THR A 129 -1.36 -3.26 -3.83
C THR A 129 -2.50 -3.04 -4.83
N ARG A 130 -2.25 -3.27 -6.12
CA ARG A 130 -3.24 -3.16 -7.20
C ARG A 130 -4.40 -4.14 -7.09
N PHE A 131 -4.31 -5.15 -6.24
CA PHE A 131 -5.43 -6.04 -5.94
C PHE A 131 -6.49 -5.42 -5.02
N ASN A 132 -6.21 -4.28 -4.37
CA ASN A 132 -7.24 -3.55 -3.63
C ASN A 132 -8.21 -2.85 -4.59
N ASP A 133 -9.13 -3.61 -5.12
CA ASP A 133 -10.06 -3.21 -6.18
C ASP A 133 -11.34 -4.04 -6.05
N GLY A 134 -12.49 -3.39 -6.09
CA GLY A 134 -13.78 -4.05 -5.93
C GLY A 134 -14.07 -5.12 -6.98
N GLY A 135 -13.56 -4.94 -8.20
CA GLY A 135 -13.66 -5.96 -9.25
C GLY A 135 -12.79 -7.17 -8.94
N GLN A 136 -11.57 -6.96 -8.41
CA GLN A 136 -10.65 -8.03 -8.03
C GLN A 136 -11.16 -8.81 -6.80
N PHE A 137 -11.84 -8.14 -5.87
CA PHE A 137 -12.47 -8.79 -4.71
C PHE A 137 -13.82 -9.42 -5.01
N GLY A 138 -14.32 -9.31 -6.23
CA GLY A 138 -15.59 -9.93 -6.63
C GLY A 138 -16.83 -9.17 -6.15
N LEU A 139 -16.73 -7.88 -5.83
CA LEU A 139 -17.84 -7.05 -5.39
C LEU A 139 -18.73 -6.55 -6.56
N GLY A 140 -18.36 -6.90 -7.79
CA GLY A 140 -19.11 -6.53 -9.00
C GLY A 140 -18.92 -5.09 -9.45
N ALA A 141 -18.73 -4.17 -8.53
CA ALA A 141 -18.45 -2.75 -8.77
C ALA A 141 -17.64 -2.16 -7.64
N GLU A 142 -17.04 -1.01 -7.89
CA GLU A 142 -16.42 -0.16 -6.86
C GLU A 142 -16.83 1.29 -7.10
N VAL A 143 -17.38 1.93 -6.08
CA VAL A 143 -17.64 3.37 -6.07
C VAL A 143 -16.45 4.13 -5.54
N ALA A 144 -15.86 3.62 -4.46
CA ALA A 144 -14.68 4.17 -3.80
C ALA A 144 -14.04 3.11 -2.89
N VAL A 145 -12.87 3.44 -2.34
CA VAL A 145 -12.24 2.70 -1.24
C VAL A 145 -12.28 3.58 0.01
N SER A 146 -12.90 3.10 1.07
CA SER A 146 -12.99 3.82 2.34
C SER A 146 -11.86 3.42 3.28
N THR A 147 -11.15 4.40 3.85
CA THR A 147 -10.11 4.20 4.86
C THR A 147 -10.62 4.30 6.30
N GLN A 148 -11.89 4.66 6.49
CA GLN A 148 -12.45 4.81 7.84
C GLN A 148 -12.44 3.51 8.64
N LYS A 149 -12.37 3.61 9.96
CA LYS A 149 -12.29 2.45 10.87
C LYS A 149 -13.63 1.77 11.15
N LEU A 150 -14.73 2.43 10.78
CA LEU A 150 -16.11 1.90 10.91
C LEU A 150 -16.61 1.38 9.55
N HIS A 151 -17.83 0.85 9.54
CA HIS A 151 -18.50 0.45 8.30
C HIS A 151 -18.87 1.71 7.46
N ALA A 152 -18.67 1.72 6.14
CA ALA A 152 -18.00 0.71 5.32
C ALA A 152 -16.51 0.98 5.25
N ARG A 153 -15.68 -0.07 5.18
CA ARG A 153 -14.22 0.02 5.09
C ARG A 153 -13.70 -0.82 3.92
N GLY A 154 -12.63 -0.33 3.26
CA GLY A 154 -12.10 -0.96 2.06
C GLY A 154 -12.92 -0.65 0.81
N PRO A 155 -12.80 -1.43 -0.27
CA PRO A 155 -13.59 -1.27 -1.48
C PRO A 155 -15.09 -1.33 -1.20
N MET A 156 -15.84 -0.35 -1.73
CA MET A 156 -17.28 -0.23 -1.54
C MET A 156 -18.02 -0.54 -2.85
N GLY A 157 -18.80 -1.59 -2.85
CA GLY A 157 -19.72 -1.98 -3.91
C GLY A 157 -21.20 -1.69 -3.58
N LEU A 158 -22.12 -2.40 -4.22
CA LEU A 158 -23.55 -2.21 -4.02
C LEU A 158 -23.99 -2.50 -2.58
N GLU A 159 -23.44 -3.54 -1.96
CA GLU A 159 -23.82 -3.95 -0.62
C GLU A 159 -23.53 -2.85 0.42
N GLN A 160 -22.37 -2.18 0.30
CA GLN A 160 -21.95 -1.12 1.21
C GLN A 160 -22.77 0.18 1.02
N LEU A 161 -23.36 0.37 -0.15
CA LEU A 161 -24.17 1.55 -0.49
C LEU A 161 -25.66 1.38 -0.18
N THR A 162 -26.07 0.18 0.24
CA THR A 162 -27.45 -0.13 0.56
C THR A 162 -27.61 -0.50 2.02
N THR A 163 -28.84 -0.51 2.48
CA THR A 163 -29.20 -1.03 3.81
C THR A 163 -30.50 -1.82 3.70
N TYR A 164 -30.85 -2.48 4.77
CA TYR A 164 -32.05 -3.29 4.85
C TYR A 164 -32.90 -2.90 6.07
N LYS A 165 -34.16 -3.27 6.04
CA LYS A 165 -35.06 -3.24 7.19
C LYS A 165 -35.62 -4.64 7.46
N TRP A 166 -35.75 -4.94 8.72
CA TRP A 166 -36.46 -6.15 9.12
C TRP A 166 -37.96 -5.92 9.01
N VAL A 167 -38.69 -6.86 8.42
CA VAL A 167 -40.15 -6.85 8.34
C VAL A 167 -40.68 -8.11 9.00
N GLY A 168 -41.35 -7.96 10.11
CA GLY A 168 -42.06 -9.05 10.80
C GLY A 168 -43.55 -9.01 10.39
N LEU A 169 -44.04 -10.11 9.85
CA LEU A 169 -45.46 -10.30 9.60
C LEU A 169 -45.99 -11.34 10.61
N GLY A 170 -46.90 -10.92 11.46
CA GLY A 170 -47.46 -11.78 12.50
C GLY A 170 -48.99 -11.85 12.43
N ASP A 171 -49.56 -12.88 13.06
CA ASP A 171 -50.97 -13.03 13.30
C ASP A 171 -51.22 -13.01 14.81
N TRP A 172 -51.21 -11.80 15.40
CA TRP A 172 -51.40 -11.53 16.84
C TRP A 172 -50.47 -12.28 17.80
N HIS A 173 -49.31 -12.68 17.31
CA HIS A 173 -48.30 -13.38 18.12
C HIS A 173 -47.73 -12.45 19.21
N VAL A 174 -47.55 -13.02 20.42
CA VAL A 174 -46.89 -12.36 21.54
C VAL A 174 -45.59 -13.08 21.84
N ARG A 175 -44.59 -12.29 22.28
CA ARG A 175 -43.33 -12.87 22.76
C ARG A 175 -43.59 -13.51 24.12
N PRO A 176 -43.18 -14.80 24.35
CA PRO A 176 -43.29 -15.47 25.65
C PRO A 176 -42.37 -14.83 26.69
#